data_9e9b9a5c9f5e43498292e95ddea5947e
#
_entry.id   9e9b9a5c9f5e43498292e95ddea5947e
#
_cell.length_a   1.000
_cell.length_b   1.000
_cell.length_c   1.000
_cell.angle_alpha   90.00
_cell.angle_beta   90.00
_cell.angle_gamma   90.00
#
_symmetry.space_group_name_H-M   'P 1'
#
loop_
_entity.id
_entity.type
_entity.pdbx_description
1 polymer ?
#
loop_
_entity_poly.entity_id
_entity_poly.type
_entity_poly.pdbx_seq_one_letter_code
_entity_poly.pdbx_strand_id
1 'polypeptide(L)'
;MDKNEIILLHGTEYQQMAVHLMRAADLQKDIGDRTQRIGIKPNLVVDAPAASGATTHPELVAGTIEYLHENGFQNLRVKESSWVGCRTAEACEANGLRAVCGRYGGSVRRFAAGHEPYL
;
A
#
# COMPACT_ATOMS: atom_id res chain seq x y z
N MET A 1 6.40 -9.74 16.68
CA MET A 1 6.39 -10.98 15.86
C MET A 1 7.77 -11.62 15.91
N ASP A 2 7.83 -12.92 16.15
CA ASP A 2 9.10 -13.65 16.24
C ASP A 2 9.70 -13.88 14.85
N LYS A 3 11.02 -14.04 14.79
CA LYS A 3 11.78 -14.13 13.53
C LYS A 3 11.32 -15.28 12.60
N ASN A 4 10.76 -16.34 13.15
CA ASN A 4 10.32 -17.53 12.43
C ASN A 4 8.78 -17.68 12.44
N GLU A 5 8.07 -16.62 12.78
CA GLU A 5 6.62 -16.61 12.81
C GLU A 5 6.04 -16.19 11.46
N ILE A 6 4.96 -16.83 11.05
CA ILE A 6 4.14 -16.46 9.89
C ILE A 6 2.72 -16.26 10.37
N ILE A 7 2.14 -15.11 10.08
CA ILE A 7 0.75 -14.81 10.38
C ILE A 7 -0.06 -15.00 9.11
N LEU A 8 -1.05 -15.87 9.14
CA LEU A 8 -1.96 -16.14 8.04
C LEU A 8 -3.38 -15.72 8.42
N LEU A 9 -4.00 -14.92 7.57
CA LEU A 9 -5.37 -14.45 7.75
C LEU A 9 -6.22 -14.81 6.54
N HIS A 10 -7.43 -15.30 6.77
CA HIS A 10 -8.43 -15.59 5.75
C HIS A 10 -9.60 -14.62 5.83
N GLY A 11 -10.15 -14.22 4.69
CA GLY A 11 -11.33 -13.36 4.64
C GLY A 11 -11.55 -12.77 3.26
N THR A 12 -12.59 -11.95 3.14
CA THR A 12 -13.00 -11.26 1.91
C THR A 12 -13.00 -9.73 2.04
N GLU A 13 -12.96 -9.22 3.28
CA GLU A 13 -12.94 -7.78 3.58
C GLU A 13 -11.48 -7.30 3.65
N TYR A 14 -10.88 -7.09 2.49
CA TYR A 14 -9.44 -6.87 2.32
C TYR A 14 -8.90 -5.67 3.12
N GLN A 15 -9.65 -4.59 3.23
CA GLN A 15 -9.24 -3.43 4.03
C GLN A 15 -9.09 -3.79 5.51
N GLN A 16 -10.11 -4.44 6.08
CA GLN A 16 -10.09 -4.88 7.47
C GLN A 16 -9.04 -5.97 7.71
N MET A 17 -8.85 -6.87 6.75
CA MET A 17 -7.81 -7.90 6.81
C MET A 17 -6.42 -7.29 6.93
N ALA A 18 -6.13 -6.25 6.15
CA ALA A 18 -4.85 -5.54 6.23
C ALA A 18 -4.63 -4.93 7.62
N VAL A 19 -5.64 -4.26 8.16
CA VAL A 19 -5.58 -3.67 9.52
C VAL A 19 -5.35 -4.75 10.57
N HIS A 20 -6.11 -5.84 10.53
CA HIS A 20 -6.01 -6.94 11.50
C HIS A 20 -4.64 -7.63 11.43
N LEU A 21 -4.12 -7.86 10.23
CA LEU A 21 -2.82 -8.49 10.03
C LEU A 21 -1.69 -7.67 10.64
N MET A 22 -1.69 -6.36 10.40
CA MET A 22 -0.68 -5.45 10.93
C MET A 22 -0.77 -5.27 12.44
N ARG A 23 -1.98 -5.28 12.99
CA ARG A 23 -2.18 -5.32 14.45
C ARG A 23 -1.65 -6.60 15.07
N ALA A 24 -1.94 -7.76 14.48
CA ALA A 24 -1.45 -9.04 14.95
C ALA A 24 0.08 -9.12 14.89
N ALA A 25 0.70 -8.53 13.87
CA ALA A 25 2.15 -8.42 13.73
C ALA A 25 2.78 -7.37 14.66
N ASP A 26 1.99 -6.49 15.26
CA ASP A 26 2.45 -5.35 16.08
C ASP A 26 3.45 -4.45 15.31
N LEU A 27 3.18 -4.25 14.02
CA LEU A 27 4.09 -3.61 13.07
C LEU A 27 4.55 -2.22 13.51
N GLN A 28 3.71 -1.47 14.22
CA GLN A 28 4.05 -0.16 14.76
C GLN A 28 5.29 -0.16 15.65
N LYS A 29 5.56 -1.26 16.36
CA LYS A 29 6.75 -1.38 17.20
C LYS A 29 8.00 -1.59 16.37
N ASP A 30 7.90 -2.36 15.30
CA ASP A 30 9.02 -2.60 14.40
C ASP A 30 9.42 -1.32 13.65
N ILE A 31 8.46 -0.49 13.27
CA ILE A 31 8.71 0.81 12.65
C ILE A 31 9.28 1.81 13.66
N GLY A 32 8.69 1.90 14.85
CA GLY A 32 9.13 2.73 15.98
C GLY A 32 8.91 4.22 15.78
N ASP A 33 9.78 4.90 15.06
CA ASP A 33 9.76 6.36 14.89
C ASP A 33 8.59 6.83 14.02
N ARG A 34 7.70 7.66 14.61
CA ARG A 34 6.50 8.22 13.96
C ARG A 34 6.81 9.27 12.90
N THR A 35 8.00 9.84 12.90
CA THR A 35 8.44 10.83 11.90
C THR A 35 9.02 10.19 10.65
N GLN A 36 9.24 8.88 10.69
CA GLN A 36 9.85 8.12 9.62
C GLN A 36 9.01 8.17 8.34
N ARG A 37 9.70 8.24 7.20
CA ARG A 37 9.05 8.12 5.89
C ARG A 37 8.79 6.65 5.60
N ILE A 38 7.53 6.31 5.34
CA ILE A 38 7.10 4.94 5.04
C ILE A 38 6.71 4.84 3.57
N GLY A 39 7.35 3.90 2.87
CA GLY A 39 6.99 3.55 1.50
C GLY A 39 6.05 2.35 1.46
N ILE A 40 4.92 2.50 0.77
CA ILE A 40 3.98 1.42 0.47
C ILE A 40 4.13 1.09 -1.01
N LYS A 41 4.49 -0.15 -1.32
CA LYS A 41 4.68 -0.61 -2.69
C LYS A 41 3.62 -1.67 -3.05
N PRO A 42 2.50 -1.28 -3.64
CA PRO A 42 1.57 -2.25 -4.23
C PRO A 42 2.14 -2.80 -5.54
N ASN A 43 1.78 -4.03 -5.90
CA ASN A 43 2.08 -4.55 -7.22
C ASN A 43 1.02 -4.09 -8.23
N LEU A 44 1.45 -3.31 -9.22
CA LEU A 44 0.66 -2.90 -10.37
C LEU A 44 1.34 -3.38 -11.65
N VAL A 45 1.27 -4.69 -11.89
CA VAL A 45 2.03 -5.32 -12.97
C VAL A 45 1.51 -4.89 -14.35
N VAL A 46 0.20 -4.78 -14.49
CA VAL A 46 -0.49 -4.46 -15.73
C VAL A 46 -1.66 -3.50 -15.49
N ASP A 47 -2.14 -2.90 -16.57
CA ASP A 47 -3.34 -2.09 -16.61
C ASP A 47 -4.59 -3.00 -16.55
N ALA A 48 -4.89 -3.49 -15.36
CA ALA A 48 -5.99 -4.42 -15.11
C ALA A 48 -6.60 -4.21 -13.71
N PRO A 49 -7.90 -4.51 -13.55
CA PRO A 49 -8.54 -4.46 -12.24
C PRO A 49 -7.95 -5.53 -11.31
N ALA A 50 -8.01 -5.29 -10.00
CA ALA A 50 -7.47 -6.21 -8.99
C ALA A 50 -8.13 -7.59 -9.03
N ALA A 51 -9.38 -7.68 -9.45
CA ALA A 51 -10.10 -8.94 -9.63
C ALA A 51 -9.46 -9.89 -10.65
N SER A 52 -8.58 -9.40 -11.52
CA SER A 52 -7.79 -10.22 -12.43
C SER A 52 -6.75 -11.09 -11.72
N GLY A 53 -6.42 -10.76 -10.46
CA GLY A 53 -5.35 -11.41 -9.69
C GLY A 53 -3.93 -10.92 -10.04
N ALA A 54 -3.78 -10.04 -11.04
CA ALA A 54 -2.47 -9.57 -11.49
C ALA A 54 -1.95 -8.36 -10.70
N THR A 55 -2.82 -7.65 -9.99
CA THR A 55 -2.48 -6.43 -9.25
C THR A 55 -2.95 -6.50 -7.81
N THR A 56 -2.32 -5.72 -6.94
CA THR A 56 -2.73 -5.60 -5.54
C THR A 56 -4.12 -4.98 -5.45
N HIS A 57 -4.99 -5.53 -4.62
CA HIS A 57 -6.28 -4.92 -4.29
C HIS A 57 -6.08 -3.57 -3.60
N PRO A 58 -6.68 -2.48 -4.10
CA PRO A 58 -6.54 -1.15 -3.52
C PRO A 58 -7.04 -1.07 -2.07
N GLU A 59 -7.98 -1.91 -1.68
CA GLU A 59 -8.47 -2.03 -0.31
C GLU A 59 -7.36 -2.49 0.68
N LEU A 60 -6.41 -3.31 0.23
CA LEU A 60 -5.24 -3.66 1.05
C LEU A 60 -4.36 -2.44 1.32
N VAL A 61 -4.19 -1.59 0.32
CA VAL A 61 -3.46 -0.33 0.48
C VAL A 61 -4.21 0.62 1.41
N ALA A 62 -5.53 0.71 1.26
CA ALA A 62 -6.40 1.51 2.14
C ALA A 62 -6.26 1.08 3.61
N GLY A 63 -6.36 -0.22 3.89
CA GLY A 63 -6.21 -0.74 5.24
C GLY A 63 -4.80 -0.53 5.81
N THR A 64 -3.77 -0.62 4.96
CA THR A 64 -2.39 -0.30 5.35
C THR A 64 -2.26 1.16 5.78
N ILE A 65 -2.79 2.09 4.99
CA ILE A 65 -2.78 3.52 5.31
C ILE A 65 -3.57 3.79 6.59
N GLU A 66 -4.75 3.20 6.73
CA GLU A 66 -5.60 3.33 7.91
C GLU A 66 -4.86 2.92 9.18
N TYR A 67 -4.28 1.72 9.20
CA TYR A 67 -3.49 1.24 10.33
C TYR A 67 -2.33 2.17 10.68
N LEU A 68 -1.59 2.63 9.68
CA LEU A 68 -0.46 3.52 9.90
C LEU A 68 -0.90 4.87 10.47
N HIS A 69 -1.98 5.46 9.95
CA HIS A 69 -2.55 6.70 10.48
C HIS A 69 -3.05 6.54 11.92
N GLU A 70 -3.77 5.47 12.24
CA GLU A 70 -4.25 5.17 13.60
C GLU A 70 -3.09 5.08 14.60
N ASN A 71 -1.92 4.67 14.14
CA ASN A 71 -0.71 4.55 14.95
C ASN A 71 0.21 5.78 14.87
N GLY A 72 -0.25 6.89 14.28
CA GLY A 72 0.44 8.17 14.29
C GLY A 72 1.48 8.37 13.19
N PHE A 73 1.56 7.48 12.21
CA PHE A 73 2.45 7.64 11.06
C PHE A 73 1.77 8.48 9.98
N GLN A 74 2.30 9.66 9.68
CA GLN A 74 1.70 10.61 8.73
C GLN A 74 2.52 10.81 7.45
N ASN A 75 3.78 10.37 7.41
CA ASN A 75 4.65 10.57 6.27
C ASN A 75 4.66 9.35 5.36
N LEU A 76 3.54 9.12 4.67
CA LEU A 76 3.33 7.95 3.83
C LEU A 76 3.56 8.26 2.35
N ARG A 77 4.14 7.32 1.62
CA ARG A 77 4.37 7.37 0.19
C ARG A 77 3.90 6.07 -0.46
N VAL A 78 2.98 6.16 -1.40
CA VAL A 78 2.62 5.02 -2.25
C VAL A 78 3.41 5.11 -3.54
N LYS A 79 4.24 4.13 -3.81
CA LYS A 79 5.15 4.08 -4.97
C LYS A 79 4.98 2.77 -5.73
N GLU A 80 4.84 2.85 -7.03
CA GLU A 80 4.95 1.72 -7.93
C GLU A 80 5.39 2.18 -9.31
N SER A 81 6.05 1.30 -10.04
CA SER A 81 6.24 1.40 -11.48
C SER A 81 5.58 0.19 -12.15
N SER A 82 4.78 0.44 -13.18
CA SER A 82 4.21 -0.64 -13.99
C SER A 82 5.31 -1.32 -14.81
N TRP A 83 4.99 -2.52 -15.31
CA TRP A 83 5.89 -3.27 -16.16
C TRP A 83 6.12 -2.59 -17.51
N VAL A 84 7.21 -2.98 -18.19
CA VAL A 84 7.58 -2.45 -19.51
C VAL A 84 6.40 -2.61 -20.49
N GLY A 85 5.92 -1.49 -21.01
CA GLY A 85 4.79 -1.46 -21.94
C GLY A 85 3.47 -0.94 -21.37
N CYS A 86 3.36 -0.80 -20.04
CA CYS A 86 2.20 -0.18 -19.38
C CYS A 86 2.59 1.15 -18.74
N ARG A 87 1.67 2.12 -18.78
CA ARG A 87 1.88 3.38 -18.07
C ARG A 87 1.40 3.26 -16.64
N THR A 88 2.26 3.59 -15.68
CA THR A 88 1.94 3.52 -14.24
C THR A 88 0.69 4.31 -13.88
N ALA A 89 0.47 5.47 -14.49
CA ALA A 89 -0.71 6.29 -14.23
C ALA A 89 -2.01 5.59 -14.66
N GLU A 90 -2.01 4.92 -15.80
CA GLU A 90 -3.15 4.17 -16.34
C GLU A 90 -3.44 2.94 -15.48
N ALA A 91 -2.40 2.21 -15.07
CA ALA A 91 -2.52 1.08 -14.16
C ALA A 91 -3.08 1.49 -12.78
N CYS A 92 -2.66 2.62 -12.24
CA CYS A 92 -3.21 3.17 -10.99
C CYS A 92 -4.68 3.55 -11.12
N GLU A 93 -5.09 4.07 -12.27
CA GLU A 93 -6.49 4.43 -12.53
C GLU A 93 -7.37 3.18 -12.68
N ALA A 94 -6.95 2.24 -13.53
CA ALA A 94 -7.68 1.00 -13.80
C ALA A 94 -7.84 0.13 -12.54
N ASN A 95 -6.84 0.11 -11.68
CA ASN A 95 -6.86 -0.62 -10.41
C ASN A 95 -7.69 0.10 -9.33
N GLY A 96 -7.91 1.41 -9.41
CA GLY A 96 -8.58 2.21 -8.39
C GLY A 96 -7.67 2.73 -7.26
N LEU A 97 -6.38 2.50 -7.34
CA LEU A 97 -5.41 2.95 -6.33
C LEU A 97 -5.36 4.47 -6.19
N ARG A 98 -5.59 5.18 -7.30
CA ARG A 98 -5.64 6.64 -7.31
C ARG A 98 -6.75 7.19 -6.41
N ALA A 99 -7.93 6.58 -6.46
CA ALA A 99 -9.06 6.96 -5.62
C ALA A 99 -8.77 6.70 -4.14
N VAL A 100 -8.14 5.58 -3.82
CA VAL A 100 -7.71 5.26 -2.45
C VAL A 100 -6.75 6.32 -1.92
N CYS A 101 -5.66 6.61 -2.63
CA CYS A 101 -4.70 7.62 -2.20
C CYS A 101 -5.34 9.02 -2.06
N GLY A 102 -6.31 9.35 -2.92
CA GLY A 102 -7.03 10.63 -2.88
C GLY A 102 -7.85 10.83 -1.61
N ARG A 103 -8.40 9.75 -1.04
CA ARG A 103 -9.18 9.80 0.22
C ARG A 103 -8.36 10.22 1.44
N TYR A 104 -7.06 9.97 1.43
CA TYR A 104 -6.15 10.26 2.56
C TYR A 104 -5.40 11.59 2.41
N GLY A 105 -5.67 12.34 1.36
CA GLY A 105 -5.20 13.71 1.16
C GLY A 105 -3.68 13.88 1.18
N GLY A 106 -3.21 14.95 1.81
CA GLY A 106 -1.81 15.35 1.83
C GLY A 106 -0.86 14.45 2.63
N SER A 107 -1.38 13.54 3.46
CA SER A 107 -0.57 12.57 4.22
C SER A 107 -0.03 11.44 3.36
N VAL A 108 -0.64 11.21 2.19
CA VAL A 108 -0.20 10.19 1.23
C VAL A 108 0.22 10.86 -0.06
N ARG A 109 1.50 10.78 -0.39
CA ARG A 109 2.03 11.28 -1.65
C ARG A 109 2.17 10.16 -2.66
N ARG A 110 1.67 10.42 -3.87
CA ARG A 110 1.86 9.55 -5.04
C ARG A 110 3.10 10.00 -5.80
N PHE A 111 3.82 9.05 -6.35
CA PHE A 111 4.80 9.34 -7.39
C PHE A 111 4.19 9.00 -8.74
N ALA A 112 4.04 10.02 -9.59
CA ALA A 112 3.88 9.80 -11.01
C ALA A 112 5.19 9.20 -11.55
N ALA A 113 5.08 8.26 -12.49
CA ALA A 113 6.21 7.71 -13.20
C ALA A 113 6.99 8.84 -13.89
N GLY A 114 8.19 9.08 -13.43
CA GLY A 114 9.09 10.09 -13.97
C GLY A 114 10.35 10.10 -13.12
N HIS A 115 11.37 9.41 -13.60
CA HIS A 115 12.79 9.57 -13.29
C HIS A 115 13.15 10.13 -11.89
N GLU A 116 12.84 9.41 -10.82
CA GLU A 116 13.68 9.48 -9.63
C GLU A 116 14.46 8.18 -9.50
N PRO A 117 15.78 8.25 -9.29
CA PRO A 117 16.59 7.06 -9.14
C PRO A 117 16.12 6.27 -7.91
N TYR A 118 16.14 4.97 -8.04
CA TYR A 118 15.95 4.05 -6.93
C TYR A 118 16.94 4.43 -5.81
N LEU A 119 16.41 4.74 -4.67
CA LEU A 119 17.18 4.75 -3.45
C LEU A 119 17.09 3.39 -2.79
#